data_7f5dcddb3aaa6f45651849d5c207ae59
#
_entry.id   7f5dcddb3aaa6f45651849d5c207ae59
#
_cell.length_a   1.000
_cell.length_b   1.000
_cell.length_c   1.000
_cell.angle_alpha   90.00
_cell.angle_beta   90.00
_cell.angle_gamma   90.00
#
_symmetry.space_group_name_H-M   'P 1'
#
loop_
_entity.id
_entity.type
_entity.pdbx_description
1 polymer ?
#
loop_
_entity_poly.entity_id
_entity_poly.type
_entity_poly.pdbx_seq_one_letter_code
_entity_poly.pdbx_strand_id
1 'polypeptide(L)'
;MNNKLRTFMIGRYGIDDLYKVLLVIYTILILINIFIRSNIIAVIEVLLIIIMIYRVLSKNIYQRRKENDMYLKAKNKILSTYNYNKKKYKDRNTYMYKKCPNCRQKIRLPLKKGKHTVKCPKCSNKFEVKCHKNEKIKVEIVK
;
A
#
# COMPACT_ATOMS: atom_id res chain seq x y z
N MET A 1 -0.42 34.17 -1.38
CA MET A 1 0.75 33.53 -0.74
C MET A 1 1.94 34.47 -0.90
N ASN A 2 2.56 34.93 0.20
CA ASN A 2 3.57 35.98 0.15
C ASN A 2 4.78 35.58 -0.73
N ASN A 3 5.18 36.46 -1.65
CA ASN A 3 6.35 36.26 -2.53
C ASN A 3 7.63 35.93 -1.74
N LYS A 4 7.78 36.48 -0.54
CA LYS A 4 8.91 36.17 0.37
C LYS A 4 9.00 34.67 0.76
N LEU A 5 7.85 34.02 1.06
CA LEU A 5 7.82 32.58 1.38
C LEU A 5 8.17 31.70 0.17
N ARG A 6 7.71 32.10 -1.00
CA ARG A 6 8.02 31.39 -2.26
C ARG A 6 9.51 31.46 -2.57
N THR A 7 10.11 32.63 -2.45
CA THR A 7 11.56 32.82 -2.65
C THR A 7 12.38 32.04 -1.63
N PHE A 8 11.95 32.00 -0.36
CA PHE A 8 12.61 31.22 0.70
C PHE A 8 12.59 29.70 0.45
N MET A 9 11.53 29.19 -0.18
CA MET A 9 11.38 27.76 -0.48
C MET A 9 12.10 27.31 -1.77
N ILE A 10 12.62 28.24 -2.57
CA ILE A 10 13.39 27.89 -3.78
C ILE A 10 14.64 27.09 -3.39
N GLY A 11 14.84 25.93 -4.01
CA GLY A 11 15.95 25.04 -3.72
C GLY A 11 15.81 24.17 -2.46
N ARG A 12 14.64 24.17 -1.80
CA ARG A 12 14.31 23.31 -0.66
C ARG A 12 13.37 22.19 -1.09
N TYR A 13 13.38 21.08 -0.35
CA TYR A 13 12.60 19.90 -0.73
C TYR A 13 11.08 20.12 -0.63
N GLY A 14 10.62 20.77 0.44
CA GLY A 14 9.20 21.04 0.68
C GLY A 14 8.43 19.85 1.26
N ILE A 15 7.11 19.85 1.01
CA ILE A 15 6.15 18.86 1.56
C ILE A 15 6.02 17.68 0.60
N ASP A 16 6.24 16.46 1.09
CA ASP A 16 6.10 15.21 0.36
C ASP A 16 5.09 14.25 1.02
N ASP A 17 4.89 13.06 0.43
CA ASP A 17 3.97 12.07 0.98
C ASP A 17 4.43 11.49 2.31
N LEU A 18 5.74 11.34 2.51
CA LEU A 18 6.29 10.90 3.79
C LEU A 18 6.07 11.95 4.89
N TYR A 19 6.20 13.25 4.56
CA TYR A 19 5.87 14.34 5.49
C TYR A 19 4.40 14.28 5.93
N LYS A 20 3.46 14.04 4.99
CA LYS A 20 2.03 13.92 5.32
C LYS A 20 1.76 12.79 6.32
N VAL A 21 2.45 11.67 6.16
CA VAL A 21 2.33 10.54 7.10
C VAL A 21 2.90 10.88 8.46
N LEU A 22 4.07 11.53 8.52
CA LEU A 22 4.63 12.00 9.79
C LEU A 22 3.69 12.98 10.50
N LEU A 23 3.03 13.86 9.76
CA LEU A 23 2.04 14.79 10.29
C LEU A 23 0.82 14.05 10.88
N VAL A 24 0.32 13.00 10.19
CA VAL A 24 -0.77 12.16 10.71
C VAL A 24 -0.33 11.44 12.00
N ILE A 25 0.86 10.86 12.02
CA ILE A 25 1.41 10.19 13.22
C ILE A 25 1.51 11.19 14.37
N TYR A 26 2.03 12.39 14.12
CA TYR A 26 2.15 13.47 15.08
C TYR A 26 0.78 13.85 15.68
N THR A 27 -0.24 14.05 14.82
CA THR A 27 -1.60 14.38 15.32
C THR A 27 -2.21 13.28 16.17
N ILE A 28 -1.98 12.00 15.82
CA ILE A 28 -2.44 10.86 16.62
C ILE A 28 -1.72 10.85 17.98
N LEU A 29 -0.41 11.09 18.03
CA LEU A 29 0.36 11.14 19.27
C LEU A 29 -0.14 12.24 20.20
N ILE A 30 -0.42 13.46 19.69
CA ILE A 30 -1.01 14.54 20.48
C ILE A 30 -2.34 14.09 21.10
N LEU A 31 -3.24 13.50 20.28
CA LEU A 31 -4.53 13.04 20.81
C LEU A 31 -4.35 12.00 21.91
N ILE A 32 -3.42 11.08 21.78
CA ILE A 32 -3.10 10.09 22.81
C ILE A 32 -2.52 10.78 24.05
N ASN A 33 -1.62 11.75 23.88
CA ASN A 33 -0.96 12.43 25.00
C ASN A 33 -1.92 13.30 25.82
N ILE A 34 -2.97 13.84 25.23
CA ILE A 34 -4.04 14.57 25.94
C ILE A 34 -4.68 13.68 27.01
N PHE A 35 -4.86 12.38 26.73
CA PHE A 35 -5.46 11.43 27.67
C PHE A 35 -4.46 10.86 28.67
N ILE A 36 -3.26 10.47 28.20
CA ILE A 36 -2.25 9.76 29.00
C ILE A 36 -1.39 10.73 29.82
N ARG A 37 -1.20 11.97 29.32
CA ARG A 37 -0.34 13.02 29.93
C ARG A 37 1.07 12.54 30.28
N SER A 38 1.70 11.81 29.34
CA SER A 38 3.02 11.24 29.51
C SER A 38 4.12 12.19 29.03
N ASN A 39 5.09 12.50 29.90
CA ASN A 39 6.26 13.30 29.53
C ASN A 39 7.11 12.64 28.46
N ILE A 40 7.15 11.30 28.40
CA ILE A 40 7.90 10.56 27.37
C ILE A 40 7.28 10.80 26.00
N ILE A 41 5.95 10.76 25.89
CA ILE A 41 5.25 11.04 24.62
C ILE A 41 5.48 12.49 24.19
N ALA A 42 5.45 13.44 25.13
CA ALA A 42 5.73 14.85 24.84
C ALA A 42 7.14 15.06 24.26
N VAL A 43 8.15 14.38 24.80
CA VAL A 43 9.52 14.44 24.24
C VAL A 43 9.56 13.88 22.81
N ILE A 44 8.88 12.78 22.54
CA ILE A 44 8.79 12.20 21.20
C ILE A 44 8.11 13.16 20.21
N GLU A 45 7.04 13.84 20.63
CA GLU A 45 6.33 14.85 19.83
C GLU A 45 7.27 15.99 19.44
N VAL A 46 8.05 16.52 20.37
CA VAL A 46 9.03 17.60 20.12
C VAL A 46 10.09 17.13 19.11
N LEU A 47 10.64 15.91 19.28
CA LEU A 47 11.61 15.35 18.34
C LEU A 47 11.02 15.19 16.93
N LEU A 48 9.76 14.74 16.81
CA LEU A 48 9.08 14.61 15.53
C LEU A 48 8.91 15.97 14.84
N ILE A 49 8.53 17.03 15.56
CA ILE A 49 8.43 18.38 14.99
C ILE A 49 9.79 18.82 14.44
N ILE A 50 10.86 18.65 15.20
CA ILE A 50 12.21 19.01 14.76
C ILE A 50 12.58 18.28 13.47
N ILE A 51 12.33 16.98 13.40
CA ILE A 51 12.60 16.16 12.20
C ILE A 51 11.76 16.65 11.02
N MET A 52 10.48 16.97 11.23
CA MET A 52 9.59 17.45 10.18
C MET A 52 10.04 18.80 9.61
N ILE A 53 10.42 19.75 10.50
CA ILE A 53 10.93 21.06 10.09
C ILE A 53 12.25 20.89 9.33
N TYR A 54 13.21 20.13 9.89
CA TYR A 54 14.49 19.85 9.24
C TYR A 54 14.30 19.24 7.84
N ARG A 55 13.33 18.33 7.69
CA ARG A 55 13.02 17.67 6.41
C ARG A 55 12.52 18.66 5.36
N VAL A 56 11.57 19.52 5.73
CA VAL A 56 10.97 20.51 4.82
C VAL A 56 12.02 21.56 4.38
N LEU A 57 12.89 21.98 5.29
CA LEU A 57 13.91 23.00 5.05
C LEU A 57 15.19 22.46 4.41
N SER A 58 15.33 21.14 4.28
CA SER A 58 16.51 20.49 3.74
C SER A 58 16.78 20.88 2.29
N LYS A 59 18.02 21.26 2.00
CA LYS A 59 18.53 21.52 0.66
C LYS A 59 18.97 20.24 -0.08
N ASN A 60 19.12 19.11 0.64
CA ASN A 60 19.51 17.83 0.03
C ASN A 60 18.31 17.12 -0.58
N ILE A 61 17.83 17.65 -1.72
CA ILE A 61 16.66 17.16 -2.44
C ILE A 61 16.79 15.70 -2.87
N TYR A 62 18.00 15.30 -3.30
CA TYR A 62 18.25 13.93 -3.77
C TYR A 62 18.01 12.88 -2.68
N GLN A 63 18.57 13.08 -1.50
CA GLN A 63 18.42 12.15 -0.38
C GLN A 63 16.95 12.09 0.10
N ARG A 64 16.26 13.23 0.18
CA ARG A 64 14.86 13.30 0.58
C ARG A 64 13.93 12.61 -0.41
N ARG A 65 14.17 12.76 -1.72
CA ARG A 65 13.45 12.01 -2.75
C ARG A 65 13.65 10.51 -2.59
N LYS A 66 14.90 10.06 -2.40
CA LYS A 66 15.20 8.64 -2.20
C LYS A 66 14.45 8.05 -0.99
N GLU A 67 14.38 8.77 0.13
CA GLU A 67 13.62 8.37 1.31
C GLU A 67 12.12 8.27 1.02
N ASN A 68 11.55 9.27 0.34
CA ASN A 68 10.15 9.26 -0.06
C ASN A 68 9.84 8.12 -1.03
N ASP A 69 10.71 7.83 -2.00
CA ASP A 69 10.56 6.74 -2.94
C ASP A 69 10.61 5.36 -2.25
N MET A 70 11.48 5.20 -1.25
CA MET A 70 11.50 3.98 -0.43
C MET A 70 10.16 3.80 0.31
N TYR A 71 9.64 4.87 0.91
CA TYR A 71 8.33 4.87 1.55
C TYR A 71 7.22 4.51 0.54
N LEU A 72 7.18 5.16 -0.63
CA LEU A 72 6.18 4.89 -1.67
C LEU A 72 6.25 3.45 -2.18
N LYS A 73 7.44 2.89 -2.36
CA LYS A 73 7.62 1.47 -2.74
C LYS A 73 7.03 0.54 -1.67
N ALA A 74 7.31 0.79 -0.39
CA ALA A 74 6.77 0.01 0.72
C ALA A 74 5.23 0.13 0.78
N LYS A 75 4.70 1.34 0.73
CA LYS A 75 3.25 1.64 0.71
C LYS A 75 2.56 0.92 -0.46
N ASN A 76 3.09 1.04 -1.67
CA ASN A 76 2.51 0.41 -2.86
C ASN A 76 2.55 -1.12 -2.78
N LYS A 77 3.61 -1.70 -2.20
CA LYS A 77 3.69 -3.14 -1.97
C LYS A 77 2.61 -3.63 -0.99
N ILE A 78 2.41 -2.91 0.10
CA ILE A 78 1.36 -3.21 1.09
C ILE A 78 -0.02 -3.07 0.45
N LEU A 79 -0.27 -1.94 -0.23
CA LEU A 79 -1.55 -1.63 -0.87
C LEU A 79 -1.90 -2.65 -1.97
N SER A 80 -0.92 -3.03 -2.80
CA SER A 80 -1.11 -4.06 -3.84
C SER A 80 -1.45 -5.43 -3.24
N THR A 81 -0.80 -5.79 -2.12
CA THR A 81 -1.09 -7.02 -1.39
C THR A 81 -2.49 -6.99 -0.78
N TYR A 82 -2.86 -5.88 -0.15
CA TYR A 82 -4.20 -5.67 0.40
C TYR A 82 -5.28 -5.76 -0.69
N ASN A 83 -5.11 -5.03 -1.79
CA ASN A 83 -6.06 -5.03 -2.91
C ASN A 83 -6.19 -6.43 -3.55
N TYR A 84 -5.07 -7.15 -3.68
CA TYR A 84 -5.07 -8.53 -4.15
C TYR A 84 -5.86 -9.44 -3.20
N ASN A 85 -5.65 -9.35 -1.89
CA ASN A 85 -6.35 -10.17 -0.92
C ASN A 85 -7.84 -9.82 -0.86
N LYS A 86 -8.19 -8.54 -0.92
CA LYS A 86 -9.59 -8.05 -1.01
C LYS A 86 -10.28 -8.62 -2.25
N LYS A 87 -9.63 -8.55 -3.43
CA LYS A 87 -10.16 -9.11 -4.68
C LYS A 87 -10.30 -10.63 -4.60
N LYS A 88 -9.30 -11.33 -4.07
CA LYS A 88 -9.34 -12.78 -3.85
C LYS A 88 -10.51 -13.18 -2.93
N TYR A 89 -10.75 -12.41 -1.86
CA TYR A 89 -11.87 -12.65 -0.95
C TYR A 89 -13.22 -12.44 -1.65
N LYS A 90 -13.37 -11.35 -2.41
CA LYS A 90 -14.59 -11.06 -3.20
C LYS A 90 -14.87 -12.16 -4.22
N ASP A 91 -13.82 -12.64 -4.90
CA ASP A 91 -13.91 -13.61 -5.97
C ASP A 91 -13.98 -15.08 -5.48
N ARG A 92 -13.93 -15.34 -4.16
CA ARG A 92 -13.79 -16.71 -3.59
C ARG A 92 -14.87 -17.72 -4.01
N ASN A 93 -16.03 -17.23 -4.42
CA ASN A 93 -17.18 -18.08 -4.82
C ASN A 93 -17.25 -18.30 -6.33
N THR A 94 -16.53 -17.51 -7.13
CA THR A 94 -16.59 -17.50 -8.61
C THR A 94 -15.26 -17.87 -9.24
N TYR A 95 -14.13 -17.48 -8.60
CA TYR A 95 -12.80 -17.66 -9.14
C TYR A 95 -11.81 -18.21 -8.12
N MET A 96 -10.82 -18.95 -8.62
CA MET A 96 -9.66 -19.37 -7.86
C MET A 96 -8.39 -18.68 -8.37
N TYR A 97 -7.43 -18.47 -7.47
CA TYR A 97 -6.14 -17.87 -7.80
C TYR A 97 -5.02 -18.91 -7.61
N LYS A 98 -4.28 -19.16 -8.68
CA LYS A 98 -3.11 -20.08 -8.68
C LYS A 98 -1.87 -19.35 -9.18
N LYS A 99 -0.70 -19.83 -8.77
CA LYS A 99 0.58 -19.32 -9.25
C LYS A 99 1.13 -20.29 -10.29
N CYS A 100 1.66 -19.76 -11.38
CA CYS A 100 2.39 -20.57 -12.36
C CYS A 100 3.65 -21.18 -11.70
N PRO A 101 3.93 -22.47 -11.87
CA PRO A 101 5.13 -23.10 -11.29
C PRO A 101 6.43 -22.56 -11.90
N ASN A 102 6.42 -22.16 -13.17
CA ASN A 102 7.61 -21.67 -13.87
C ASN A 102 7.90 -20.18 -13.57
N CYS A 103 6.97 -19.26 -13.86
CA CYS A 103 7.21 -17.80 -13.76
C CYS A 103 6.58 -17.16 -12.51
N ARG A 104 5.92 -17.94 -11.64
CA ARG A 104 5.23 -17.50 -10.41
C ARG A 104 4.14 -16.45 -10.63
N GLN A 105 3.74 -16.19 -11.89
CA GLN A 105 2.64 -15.28 -12.21
C GLN A 105 1.34 -15.74 -11.54
N LYS A 106 0.62 -14.83 -10.91
CA LYS A 106 -0.71 -15.10 -10.34
C LYS A 106 -1.74 -15.12 -11.46
N ILE A 107 -2.48 -16.21 -11.56
CA ILE A 107 -3.49 -16.46 -12.61
C ILE A 107 -4.85 -16.60 -11.93
N ARG A 108 -5.87 -15.94 -12.48
CA ARG A 108 -7.26 -16.03 -12.07
C ARG A 108 -7.99 -17.02 -12.95
N LEU A 109 -8.59 -18.03 -12.35
CA LEU A 109 -9.26 -19.13 -13.05
C LEU A 109 -10.71 -19.26 -12.56
N PRO A 110 -11.67 -19.58 -13.43
CA PRO A 110 -13.04 -19.85 -13.00
C PRO A 110 -13.09 -21.12 -12.12
N LEU A 111 -14.01 -21.15 -11.18
CA LEU A 111 -14.25 -22.32 -10.32
C LEU A 111 -15.03 -23.37 -11.11
N LYS A 112 -14.33 -24.38 -11.63
CA LYS A 112 -14.92 -25.59 -12.21
C LYS A 112 -14.32 -26.81 -11.51
N LYS A 113 -15.16 -27.70 -10.96
CA LYS A 113 -14.73 -28.94 -10.31
C LYS A 113 -14.00 -29.84 -11.32
N GLY A 114 -12.87 -30.40 -10.93
CA GLY A 114 -12.08 -31.32 -11.74
C GLY A 114 -10.63 -30.92 -11.90
N LYS A 115 -9.92 -31.66 -12.75
CA LYS A 115 -8.55 -31.34 -13.20
C LYS A 115 -8.64 -30.55 -14.50
N HIS A 116 -7.94 -29.44 -14.58
CA HIS A 116 -7.91 -28.59 -15.76
C HIS A 116 -6.47 -28.23 -16.14
N THR A 117 -6.14 -28.35 -17.40
CA THR A 117 -4.86 -27.87 -17.94
C THR A 117 -4.97 -26.38 -18.25
N VAL A 118 -4.08 -25.60 -17.67
CA VAL A 118 -4.05 -24.13 -17.83
C VAL A 118 -2.76 -23.72 -18.51
N LYS A 119 -2.86 -22.85 -19.52
CA LYS A 119 -1.71 -22.20 -20.17
C LYS A 119 -1.43 -20.86 -19.50
N CYS A 120 -0.19 -20.65 -19.04
CA CYS A 120 0.22 -19.38 -18.44
C CYS A 120 0.28 -18.28 -19.52
N PRO A 121 -0.37 -17.11 -19.34
CA PRO A 121 -0.34 -16.02 -20.32
C PRO A 121 1.03 -15.34 -20.44
N LYS A 122 1.90 -15.49 -19.41
CA LYS A 122 3.22 -14.83 -19.39
C LYS A 122 4.33 -15.70 -20.00
N CYS A 123 4.38 -17.00 -19.69
CA CYS A 123 5.47 -17.88 -20.12
C CYS A 123 5.00 -19.05 -20.97
N SER A 124 3.72 -19.08 -21.34
CA SER A 124 3.08 -20.14 -22.16
C SER A 124 3.20 -21.56 -21.60
N ASN A 125 3.79 -21.74 -20.41
CA ASN A 125 3.89 -23.06 -19.78
C ASN A 125 2.51 -23.61 -19.45
N LYS A 126 2.29 -24.89 -19.77
CA LYS A 126 1.05 -25.63 -19.46
C LYS A 126 1.25 -26.37 -18.12
N PHE A 127 0.29 -26.26 -17.21
CA PHE A 127 0.30 -26.97 -15.94
C PHE A 127 -1.11 -27.35 -15.51
N GLU A 128 -1.20 -28.42 -14.73
CA GLU A 128 -2.48 -28.91 -14.23
C GLU A 128 -2.89 -28.23 -12.93
N VAL A 129 -4.17 -27.92 -12.84
CA VAL A 129 -4.79 -27.34 -11.66
C VAL A 129 -6.00 -28.17 -11.26
N LYS A 130 -6.01 -28.65 -10.02
CA LYS A 130 -7.16 -29.36 -9.44
C LYS A 130 -8.05 -28.37 -8.69
N CYS A 131 -9.34 -28.34 -9.02
CA CYS A 131 -10.36 -27.56 -8.33
C CYS A 131 -11.34 -28.50 -7.62
N HIS A 132 -11.59 -28.24 -6.34
CA HIS A 132 -12.52 -29.04 -5.51
C HIS A 132 -13.91 -28.44 -5.39
N LYS A 133 -14.10 -27.18 -5.85
CA LYS A 133 -15.35 -26.44 -5.69
C LYS A 133 -15.92 -26.04 -7.05
N ASN A 134 -17.25 -26.04 -7.15
CA ASN A 134 -17.96 -25.40 -8.27
C ASN A 134 -18.26 -23.95 -7.95
N GLU A 135 -18.49 -23.15 -8.99
CA GLU A 135 -19.02 -21.79 -8.87
C GLU A 135 -20.40 -21.85 -8.18
N LYS A 136 -20.58 -20.99 -7.18
CA LYS A 136 -21.91 -20.79 -6.58
C LYS A 136 -22.65 -19.77 -7.42
N ILE A 137 -23.61 -20.23 -8.21
CA ILE A 137 -24.52 -19.37 -8.95
C ILE A 137 -25.44 -18.68 -7.93
N LYS A 138 -25.40 -17.35 -7.85
CA LYS A 138 -26.42 -16.59 -7.16
C LYS A 138 -27.64 -16.54 -8.07
N VAL A 139 -28.67 -17.28 -7.72
CA VAL A 139 -29.99 -17.14 -8.34
C VAL A 139 -30.63 -15.88 -7.76
N GLU A 140 -30.65 -14.79 -8.51
CA GLU A 140 -31.48 -13.63 -8.17
C GLU A 140 -32.90 -13.93 -8.65
N ILE A 141 -33.81 -14.08 -7.68
CA ILE A 141 -35.24 -14.19 -7.98
C ILE A 141 -35.67 -12.80 -8.43
N VAL A 142 -35.86 -12.62 -9.73
CA VAL A 142 -36.52 -11.43 -10.29
C VAL A 142 -38.00 -11.53 -9.91
N LYS A 143 -38.42 -10.65 -9.00
CA LYS A 143 -39.85 -10.45 -8.67
C LYS A 143 -40.50 -9.54 -9.70
#